data_3432cd62f38cdded6fc01ef2946c57c6
#
_entry.id   3432cd62f38cdded6fc01ef2946c57c6
#
_cell.length_a   1.000
_cell.length_b   1.000
_cell.length_c   1.000
_cell.angle_alpha   90.00
_cell.angle_beta   90.00
_cell.angle_gamma   90.00
#
_symmetry.space_group_name_H-M   'P 1'
#
loop_
_entity.id
_entity.type
_entity.pdbx_description
1 polymer ?
#
loop_
_entity_poly.entity_id
_entity_poly.type
_entity_poly.pdbx_seq_one_letter_code
_entity_poly.pdbx_strand_id
1 'polypeptide(L)'
;TLLASSAASDVYKRQVMETNVNGLNHELVRLIGRLKYRTSYRQNVLSHSIEVAHLAGIMASELGVDAALARRAGLLHDIGKALDHEIEGSHVQIGVDVCRKYKENPEVIHAIEAHHGDVECRTVIAALVQAADAISAARPAARSENYENYIKRLEKLEEICCSYNGVEKSYAIQAGREVRIMIKPETITDDGMKVLARDIAKRIENEMEYPGQIKINLIRESRAVDYAK
;
A
#
# COMPACT_ATOMS: atom_id res chain seq x y z
N THR A 1 -7.74 9.24 -28.81
CA THR A 1 -6.27 9.44 -28.77
C THR A 1 -5.87 10.89 -28.46
N LEU A 2 -6.51 11.91 -29.04
CA LEU A 2 -6.25 13.33 -28.77
C LEU A 2 -6.71 13.78 -27.38
N LEU A 3 -7.84 13.28 -26.87
CA LEU A 3 -8.36 13.57 -25.53
C LEU A 3 -7.47 13.01 -24.43
N ALA A 4 -6.85 11.84 -24.63
CA ALA A 4 -5.90 11.27 -23.67
C ALA A 4 -4.58 12.07 -23.62
N SER A 5 -4.17 12.68 -24.71
CA SER A 5 -2.98 13.54 -24.77
C SER A 5 -3.19 14.88 -24.06
N SER A 6 -4.39 15.49 -24.17
CA SER A 6 -4.70 16.75 -23.46
C SER A 6 -4.84 16.53 -21.94
N ALA A 7 -5.52 15.47 -21.53
CA ALA A 7 -5.68 15.12 -20.11
C ALA A 7 -4.32 14.80 -19.44
N ALA A 8 -3.40 14.11 -20.12
CA ALA A 8 -2.05 13.87 -19.63
C ALA A 8 -1.24 15.16 -19.52
N SER A 9 -1.42 16.09 -20.46
CA SER A 9 -0.79 17.42 -20.43
C SER A 9 -1.27 18.29 -19.26
N ASP A 10 -2.57 18.25 -18.95
CA ASP A 10 -3.15 19.04 -17.86
C ASP A 10 -2.78 18.46 -16.48
N VAL A 11 -2.72 17.15 -16.37
CA VAL A 11 -2.22 16.45 -15.18
C VAL A 11 -0.75 16.84 -14.92
N TYR A 12 0.09 16.85 -15.96
CA TYR A 12 1.49 17.26 -15.84
C TYR A 12 1.68 18.72 -15.40
N LYS A 13 0.95 19.67 -16.00
CA LYS A 13 1.05 21.08 -15.63
C LYS A 13 0.79 21.29 -14.14
N ARG A 14 -0.19 20.55 -13.60
CA ARG A 14 -0.49 20.57 -12.17
C ARG A 14 0.65 20.00 -11.33
N GLN A 15 1.29 18.91 -11.77
CA GLN A 15 2.39 18.26 -11.04
C GLN A 15 3.68 19.06 -11.08
N VAL A 16 3.99 19.71 -12.21
CA VAL A 16 5.11 20.68 -12.29
C VAL A 16 4.91 21.82 -11.30
N MET A 17 3.67 22.32 -11.17
CA MET A 17 3.36 23.34 -10.17
C MET A 17 3.51 22.81 -8.74
N GLU A 18 3.11 21.57 -8.48
CA GLU A 18 3.18 20.96 -7.16
C GLU A 18 4.62 20.57 -6.76
N THR A 19 5.43 20.03 -7.67
CA THR A 19 6.79 19.53 -7.36
C THR A 19 7.91 20.49 -7.73
N ASN A 20 7.63 21.52 -8.52
CA ASN A 20 8.59 22.44 -9.12
C ASN A 20 9.69 21.73 -9.95
N VAL A 21 9.36 20.60 -10.59
CA VAL A 21 10.26 19.85 -11.49
C VAL A 21 10.00 20.26 -12.93
N ASN A 22 10.92 21.03 -13.50
CA ASN A 22 10.82 21.58 -14.85
C ASN A 22 11.74 20.86 -15.84
N GLY A 23 11.49 21.01 -17.14
CA GLY A 23 12.39 20.54 -18.20
C GLY A 23 12.47 19.03 -18.35
N LEU A 24 11.41 18.29 -17.99
CA LEU A 24 11.29 16.87 -18.30
C LEU A 24 11.02 16.64 -19.78
N ASN A 25 11.56 15.56 -20.33
CA ASN A 25 11.22 15.11 -21.68
C ASN A 25 9.71 14.82 -21.77
N HIS A 26 9.07 15.18 -22.88
CA HIS A 26 7.64 15.02 -23.09
C HIS A 26 7.15 13.59 -22.90
N GLU A 27 7.94 12.57 -23.26
CA GLU A 27 7.57 11.17 -23.07
C GLU A 27 7.63 10.77 -21.59
N LEU A 28 8.61 11.26 -20.81
CA LEU A 28 8.62 11.06 -19.36
C LEU A 28 7.40 11.68 -18.70
N VAL A 29 7.01 12.88 -19.16
CA VAL A 29 5.78 13.55 -18.74
C VAL A 29 4.55 12.67 -18.98
N ARG A 30 4.46 12.08 -20.17
CA ARG A 30 3.34 11.18 -20.52
C ARG A 30 3.30 9.96 -19.63
N LEU A 31 4.45 9.37 -19.31
CA LEU A 31 4.56 8.24 -18.40
C LEU A 31 4.18 8.60 -16.96
N ILE A 32 4.62 9.75 -16.45
CA ILE A 32 4.17 10.26 -15.15
C ILE A 32 2.64 10.40 -15.13
N GLY A 33 2.03 10.92 -16.20
CA GLY A 33 0.58 11.02 -16.32
C GLY A 33 -0.14 9.65 -16.22
N ARG A 34 0.47 8.57 -16.73
CA ARG A 34 -0.06 7.21 -16.63
C ARG A 34 -0.06 6.67 -15.19
N LEU A 35 0.89 7.10 -14.35
CA LEU A 35 0.95 6.69 -12.94
C LEU A 35 -0.29 7.11 -12.15
N LYS A 36 -1.06 8.10 -12.61
CA LYS A 36 -2.36 8.49 -12.02
C LYS A 36 -3.35 7.33 -11.96
N TYR A 37 -3.29 6.43 -12.94
CA TYR A 37 -4.20 5.29 -13.06
C TYR A 37 -3.60 3.98 -12.52
N ARG A 38 -2.42 4.08 -11.90
CA ARG A 38 -1.70 2.95 -11.35
C ARG A 38 -1.74 2.97 -9.82
N THR A 39 -2.09 1.84 -9.24
CA THR A 39 -2.05 1.62 -7.79
C THR A 39 -1.04 0.52 -7.50
N SER A 40 -0.13 0.75 -6.57
CA SER A 40 0.86 -0.21 -6.09
C SER A 40 0.89 -0.16 -4.57
N TYR A 41 0.89 -1.32 -3.91
CA TYR A 41 0.84 -1.43 -2.45
C TYR A 41 -0.24 -0.54 -1.80
N ARG A 42 -1.41 -0.43 -2.46
CA ARG A 42 -2.58 0.37 -2.02
C ARG A 42 -2.42 1.88 -2.08
N GLN A 43 -1.30 2.38 -2.61
CA GLN A 43 -1.11 3.80 -2.90
C GLN A 43 -1.28 4.10 -4.38
N ASN A 44 -1.85 5.25 -4.70
CA ASN A 44 -1.76 5.78 -6.06
C ASN A 44 -0.30 6.15 -6.35
N VAL A 45 0.30 5.54 -7.37
CA VAL A 45 1.74 5.67 -7.66
C VAL A 45 2.13 7.12 -7.93
N LEU A 46 1.29 7.89 -8.61
CA LEU A 46 1.57 9.29 -8.87
C LEU A 46 1.60 10.13 -7.58
N SER A 47 0.59 9.96 -6.72
CA SER A 47 0.53 10.68 -5.44
C SER A 47 1.72 10.32 -4.55
N HIS A 48 2.12 9.06 -4.54
CA HIS A 48 3.32 8.59 -3.85
C HIS A 48 4.59 9.24 -4.43
N SER A 49 4.78 9.25 -5.75
CA SER A 49 5.94 9.86 -6.40
C SER A 49 6.05 11.36 -6.12
N ILE A 50 4.91 12.07 -6.07
CA ILE A 50 4.88 13.50 -5.69
C ILE A 50 5.32 13.68 -4.24
N GLU A 51 4.83 12.85 -3.32
CA GLU A 51 5.19 12.89 -1.91
C GLU A 51 6.69 12.61 -1.71
N VAL A 52 7.22 11.57 -2.36
CA VAL A 52 8.65 11.24 -2.34
C VAL A 52 9.49 12.41 -2.88
N ALA A 53 9.04 13.06 -3.97
CA ALA A 53 9.70 14.24 -4.51
C ALA A 53 9.77 15.40 -3.49
N HIS A 54 8.68 15.67 -2.78
CA HIS A 54 8.65 16.71 -1.75
C HIS A 54 9.56 16.36 -0.56
N LEU A 55 9.47 15.14 -0.04
CA LEU A 55 10.29 14.69 1.08
C LEU A 55 11.78 14.72 0.75
N ALA A 56 12.17 14.18 -0.42
CA ALA A 56 13.54 14.20 -0.87
C ALA A 56 14.06 15.64 -1.05
N GLY A 57 13.22 16.54 -1.62
CA GLY A 57 13.57 17.94 -1.79
C GLY A 57 13.74 18.70 -0.48
N ILE A 58 12.91 18.44 0.53
CA ILE A 58 13.03 19.03 1.88
C ILE A 58 14.33 18.55 2.53
N MET A 59 14.57 17.24 2.56
CA MET A 59 15.79 16.68 3.13
C MET A 59 17.05 17.18 2.44
N ALA A 60 17.02 17.30 1.10
CA ALA A 60 18.13 17.85 0.33
C ALA A 60 18.41 19.31 0.70
N SER A 61 17.37 20.12 0.88
CA SER A 61 17.51 21.53 1.31
C SER A 61 18.14 21.64 2.70
N GLU A 62 17.74 20.79 3.64
CA GLU A 62 18.30 20.77 5.00
C GLU A 62 19.77 20.34 5.02
N LEU A 63 20.17 19.46 4.11
CA LEU A 63 21.56 19.00 3.97
C LEU A 63 22.42 19.90 3.08
N GLY A 64 21.84 20.93 2.47
CA GLY A 64 22.55 21.86 1.58
C GLY A 64 22.97 21.23 0.25
N VAL A 65 22.28 20.18 -0.22
CA VAL A 65 22.49 19.56 -1.53
C VAL A 65 21.39 19.98 -2.53
N ASP A 66 21.54 19.63 -3.80
CA ASP A 66 20.62 20.07 -4.85
C ASP A 66 19.19 19.52 -4.64
N ALA A 67 18.34 20.38 -4.09
CA ALA A 67 16.93 20.06 -3.81
C ALA A 67 16.09 19.91 -5.09
N ALA A 68 16.47 20.57 -6.20
CA ALA A 68 15.76 20.42 -7.46
C ALA A 68 16.04 19.05 -8.09
N LEU A 69 17.29 18.60 -8.02
CA LEU A 69 17.70 17.28 -8.46
C LEU A 69 17.06 16.18 -7.60
N ALA A 70 17.02 16.37 -6.27
CA ALA A 70 16.37 15.43 -5.35
C ALA A 70 14.86 15.29 -5.64
N ARG A 71 14.14 16.40 -5.85
CA ARG A 71 12.73 16.37 -6.25
C ARG A 71 12.53 15.65 -7.57
N ARG A 72 13.39 15.91 -8.54
CA ARG A 72 13.35 15.26 -9.85
C ARG A 72 13.54 13.75 -9.73
N ALA A 73 14.53 13.31 -8.98
CA ALA A 73 14.81 11.91 -8.74
C ALA A 73 13.63 11.21 -8.00
N GLY A 74 13.09 11.87 -6.97
CA GLY A 74 11.93 11.37 -6.24
C GLY A 74 10.67 11.25 -7.11
N LEU A 75 10.42 12.21 -8.02
CA LEU A 75 9.28 12.15 -8.94
C LEU A 75 9.40 11.00 -9.94
N LEU A 76 10.62 10.64 -10.33
CA LEU A 76 10.89 9.65 -11.38
C LEU A 76 11.23 8.26 -10.83
N HIS A 77 11.43 8.06 -9.51
CA HIS A 77 11.93 6.81 -8.94
C HIS A 77 11.09 5.59 -9.35
N ASP A 78 9.80 5.74 -9.43
CA ASP A 78 8.82 4.70 -9.74
C ASP A 78 8.25 4.76 -11.18
N ILE A 79 8.88 5.53 -12.09
CA ILE A 79 8.34 5.75 -13.45
C ILE A 79 8.16 4.47 -14.25
N GLY A 80 8.94 3.42 -13.97
CA GLY A 80 8.82 2.12 -14.62
C GLY A 80 7.48 1.43 -14.38
N LYS A 81 6.80 1.74 -13.26
CA LYS A 81 5.44 1.24 -12.97
C LYS A 81 4.38 1.72 -13.98
N ALA A 82 4.69 2.69 -14.82
CA ALA A 82 3.83 3.08 -15.93
C ALA A 82 3.82 2.07 -17.08
N LEU A 83 4.79 1.15 -17.13
CA LEU A 83 5.03 0.22 -18.25
C LEU A 83 5.19 -1.25 -17.81
N ASP A 84 5.27 -1.56 -16.51
CA ASP A 84 5.55 -2.89 -15.97
C ASP A 84 4.51 -3.97 -16.32
N HIS A 85 3.35 -3.60 -16.86
CA HIS A 85 2.36 -4.52 -17.41
C HIS A 85 2.53 -4.77 -18.92
N GLU A 86 3.28 -3.92 -19.59
CA GLU A 86 3.48 -3.98 -21.05
C GLU A 86 4.87 -4.53 -21.42
N ILE A 87 5.82 -4.46 -20.48
CA ILE A 87 7.23 -4.81 -20.68
C ILE A 87 7.65 -5.77 -19.56
N GLU A 88 8.27 -6.89 -19.92
CA GLU A 88 8.87 -7.82 -18.96
C GLU A 88 10.06 -7.18 -18.25
N GLY A 89 10.14 -7.36 -16.93
CA GLY A 89 11.24 -6.86 -16.11
C GLY A 89 10.76 -6.18 -14.83
N SER A 90 11.69 -5.84 -13.95
CA SER A 90 11.37 -5.06 -12.75
C SER A 90 11.09 -3.61 -13.13
N HIS A 91 10.17 -2.95 -12.40
CA HIS A 91 9.90 -1.52 -12.62
C HIS A 91 11.16 -0.65 -12.48
N VAL A 92 12.12 -1.09 -11.67
CA VAL A 92 13.42 -0.42 -11.52
C VAL A 92 14.19 -0.46 -12.84
N GLN A 93 14.37 -1.63 -13.43
CA GLN A 93 15.08 -1.79 -14.70
C GLN A 93 14.38 -1.04 -15.82
N ILE A 94 13.05 -1.18 -15.93
CA ILE A 94 12.25 -0.47 -16.93
C ILE A 94 12.40 1.05 -16.75
N GLY A 95 12.36 1.56 -15.51
CA GLY A 95 12.53 2.98 -15.19
C GLY A 95 13.92 3.51 -15.59
N VAL A 96 14.97 2.75 -15.30
CA VAL A 96 16.35 3.05 -15.69
C VAL A 96 16.47 3.13 -17.21
N ASP A 97 15.96 2.13 -17.94
CA ASP A 97 16.07 2.08 -19.40
C ASP A 97 15.31 3.22 -20.08
N VAL A 98 14.12 3.55 -19.58
CA VAL A 98 13.32 4.67 -20.06
C VAL A 98 14.03 5.99 -19.80
N CYS A 99 14.56 6.21 -18.61
CA CYS A 99 15.26 7.46 -18.27
C CYS A 99 16.57 7.60 -19.06
N ARG A 100 17.31 6.52 -19.31
CA ARG A 100 18.49 6.50 -20.20
C ARG A 100 18.11 6.85 -21.64
N LYS A 101 17.04 6.25 -22.16
CA LYS A 101 16.54 6.52 -23.52
C LYS A 101 16.23 8.01 -23.74
N TYR A 102 15.65 8.66 -22.74
CA TYR A 102 15.28 10.08 -22.80
C TYR A 102 16.34 11.02 -22.24
N LYS A 103 17.57 10.53 -22.06
CA LYS A 103 18.76 11.32 -21.65
C LYS A 103 18.57 12.07 -20.35
N GLU A 104 17.97 11.38 -19.37
CA GLU A 104 17.84 11.94 -18.02
C GLU A 104 19.21 12.03 -17.31
N ASN A 105 19.28 12.87 -16.27
CA ASN A 105 20.50 13.06 -15.50
C ASN A 105 21.00 11.73 -14.91
N PRO A 106 22.29 11.37 -15.05
CA PRO A 106 22.85 10.11 -14.54
C PRO A 106 22.63 9.90 -13.03
N GLU A 107 22.62 10.97 -12.24
CA GLU A 107 22.39 10.89 -10.79
C GLU A 107 20.92 10.56 -10.47
N VAL A 108 19.98 11.07 -11.26
CA VAL A 108 18.55 10.68 -11.21
C VAL A 108 18.39 9.22 -11.58
N ILE A 109 19.07 8.77 -12.65
CA ILE A 109 19.03 7.36 -13.08
C ILE A 109 19.59 6.46 -11.99
N HIS A 110 20.70 6.85 -11.35
CA HIS A 110 21.27 6.11 -10.23
C HIS A 110 20.30 6.05 -9.02
N ALA A 111 19.60 7.13 -8.72
CA ALA A 111 18.59 7.14 -7.67
C ALA A 111 17.43 6.17 -7.97
N ILE A 112 16.98 6.08 -9.23
CA ILE A 112 15.99 5.08 -9.68
C ILE A 112 16.53 3.65 -9.50
N GLU A 113 17.79 3.42 -9.86
CA GLU A 113 18.41 2.09 -9.78
C GLU A 113 18.59 1.60 -8.33
N ALA A 114 18.90 2.51 -7.40
CA ALA A 114 19.31 2.18 -6.04
C ALA A 114 18.17 2.24 -5.00
N HIS A 115 16.96 2.75 -5.34
CA HIS A 115 15.95 3.07 -4.33
C HIS A 115 15.42 1.85 -3.53
N HIS A 116 15.51 0.64 -4.07
CA HIS A 116 15.15 -0.59 -3.34
C HIS A 116 16.36 -1.29 -2.68
N GLY A 117 17.57 -0.76 -2.84
CA GLY A 117 18.77 -1.33 -2.23
C GLY A 117 19.38 -2.49 -2.99
N ASP A 118 18.87 -2.85 -4.19
CA ASP A 118 19.45 -3.89 -5.05
C ASP A 118 20.83 -3.47 -5.61
N VAL A 119 21.06 -2.17 -5.70
CA VAL A 119 22.33 -1.55 -6.09
C VAL A 119 22.81 -0.65 -4.96
N GLU A 120 24.13 -0.63 -4.71
CA GLU A 120 24.74 0.21 -3.70
C GLU A 120 24.44 1.70 -3.97
N CYS A 121 23.94 2.38 -2.95
CA CYS A 121 23.66 3.82 -2.99
C CYS A 121 24.96 4.62 -2.92
N ARG A 122 25.36 5.25 -4.04
CA ARG A 122 26.65 5.97 -4.18
C ARG A 122 26.53 7.49 -4.13
N THR A 123 25.31 8.01 -4.13
CA THR A 123 25.09 9.48 -4.08
C THR A 123 24.13 9.85 -2.95
N VAL A 124 24.31 11.06 -2.42
CA VAL A 124 23.41 11.59 -1.39
C VAL A 124 21.97 11.66 -1.90
N ILE A 125 21.77 12.05 -3.14
CA ILE A 125 20.44 12.12 -3.78
C ILE A 125 19.77 10.77 -3.79
N ALA A 126 20.48 9.69 -4.14
CA ALA A 126 19.92 8.33 -4.13
C ALA A 126 19.53 7.88 -2.71
N ALA A 127 20.37 8.18 -1.70
CA ALA A 127 20.05 7.90 -0.29
C ALA A 127 18.81 8.66 0.18
N LEU A 128 18.68 9.94 -0.22
CA LEU A 128 17.51 10.76 0.11
C LEU A 128 16.22 10.23 -0.53
N VAL A 129 16.28 9.78 -1.78
CA VAL A 129 15.13 9.16 -2.47
C VAL A 129 14.72 7.87 -1.78
N GLN A 130 15.68 7.00 -1.43
CA GLN A 130 15.41 5.76 -0.69
C GLN A 130 14.75 6.03 0.67
N ALA A 131 15.28 7.01 1.42
CA ALA A 131 14.69 7.42 2.71
C ALA A 131 13.28 8.00 2.53
N ALA A 132 13.08 8.86 1.53
CA ALA A 132 11.80 9.49 1.23
C ALA A 132 10.74 8.46 0.83
N ASP A 133 11.11 7.47 0.01
CA ASP A 133 10.24 6.34 -0.37
C ASP A 133 9.83 5.54 0.86
N ALA A 134 10.77 5.16 1.71
CA ALA A 134 10.50 4.43 2.95
C ALA A 134 9.56 5.22 3.90
N ILE A 135 9.77 6.51 4.06
CA ILE A 135 8.93 7.39 4.89
C ILE A 135 7.50 7.47 4.31
N SER A 136 7.37 7.71 3.00
CA SER A 136 6.07 7.78 2.33
C SER A 136 5.32 6.44 2.42
N ALA A 137 6.01 5.31 2.26
CA ALA A 137 5.42 3.97 2.38
C ALA A 137 5.01 3.62 3.83
N ALA A 138 5.72 4.13 4.83
CA ALA A 138 5.46 3.87 6.26
C ALA A 138 4.40 4.79 6.88
N ARG A 139 4.01 5.85 6.19
CA ARG A 139 3.06 6.85 6.71
C ARG A 139 1.71 6.20 7.09
N PRO A 140 1.15 6.51 8.28
CA PRO A 140 -0.21 6.11 8.63
C PRO A 140 -1.18 6.59 7.55
N ALA A 141 -2.09 5.72 7.11
CA ALA A 141 -3.03 5.93 6.00
C ALA A 141 -2.45 5.88 4.56
N ALA A 142 -1.14 5.87 4.34
CA ALA A 142 -0.57 5.55 3.03
C ALA A 142 -0.95 4.12 2.60
N ARG A 143 -0.99 3.21 3.57
CA ARG A 143 -1.52 1.85 3.45
C ARG A 143 -2.99 1.77 3.92
N SER A 144 -3.78 2.82 3.71
CA SER A 144 -5.21 2.72 3.99
C SER A 144 -5.75 1.57 3.15
N GLU A 145 -6.24 0.54 3.83
CA GLU A 145 -6.98 -0.52 3.18
C GLU A 145 -8.07 0.15 2.35
N ASN A 146 -8.16 -0.22 1.08
CA ASN A 146 -9.33 0.16 0.32
C ASN A 146 -10.54 -0.34 1.13
N TYR A 147 -11.50 0.53 1.40
CA TYR A 147 -12.66 0.22 2.25
C TYR A 147 -13.33 -1.10 1.85
N GLU A 148 -13.35 -1.40 0.54
CA GLU A 148 -13.82 -2.67 0.02
C GLU A 148 -12.99 -3.89 0.47
N ASN A 149 -11.65 -3.78 0.49
CA ASN A 149 -10.77 -4.86 0.94
C ASN A 149 -10.86 -5.05 2.47
N TYR A 150 -11.06 -3.97 3.20
CA TYR A 150 -11.33 -4.01 4.63
C TYR A 150 -12.64 -4.76 4.92
N ILE A 151 -13.73 -4.42 4.22
CA ILE A 151 -15.01 -5.12 4.36
C ILE A 151 -14.87 -6.60 3.97
N LYS A 152 -14.28 -6.92 2.82
CA LYS A 152 -14.05 -8.31 2.39
C LYS A 152 -13.23 -9.12 3.40
N ARG A 153 -12.28 -8.50 4.08
CA ARG A 153 -11.51 -9.15 5.15
C ARG A 153 -12.37 -9.45 6.36
N LEU A 154 -13.24 -8.51 6.78
CA LEU A 154 -14.18 -8.73 7.88
C LEU A 154 -15.19 -9.83 7.55
N GLU A 155 -15.77 -9.78 6.34
CA GLU A 155 -16.72 -10.79 5.85
C GLU A 155 -16.08 -12.18 5.82
N LYS A 156 -14.85 -12.30 5.28
CA LYS A 156 -14.11 -13.56 5.24
C LYS A 156 -13.79 -14.09 6.64
N LEU A 157 -13.46 -13.21 7.58
CA LEU A 157 -13.19 -13.55 8.97
C LEU A 157 -14.45 -14.12 9.64
N GLU A 158 -15.60 -13.50 9.43
CA GLU A 158 -16.90 -13.96 9.93
C GLU A 158 -17.33 -15.27 9.24
N GLU A 159 -17.12 -15.42 7.94
CA GLU A 159 -17.40 -16.62 7.17
C GLU A 159 -16.60 -17.84 7.70
N ILE A 160 -15.30 -17.67 7.91
CA ILE A 160 -14.46 -18.73 8.51
C ILE A 160 -15.03 -19.17 9.85
N CYS A 161 -15.38 -18.24 10.71
CA CYS A 161 -15.93 -18.56 12.04
C CYS A 161 -17.31 -19.24 11.94
N CYS A 162 -18.21 -18.75 11.10
CA CYS A 162 -19.54 -19.30 10.92
C CYS A 162 -19.57 -20.68 10.24
N SER A 163 -18.49 -21.09 9.56
CA SER A 163 -18.41 -22.40 8.91
C SER A 163 -18.28 -23.58 9.89
N TYR A 164 -18.00 -23.32 11.16
CA TYR A 164 -17.87 -24.37 12.17
C TYR A 164 -19.22 -24.78 12.76
N ASN A 165 -19.39 -26.07 12.92
CA ASN A 165 -20.60 -26.60 13.54
C ASN A 165 -20.69 -26.14 15.01
N GLY A 166 -21.87 -25.67 15.42
CA GLY A 166 -22.13 -25.15 16.77
C GLY A 166 -21.91 -23.67 16.93
N VAL A 167 -21.38 -22.96 15.90
CA VAL A 167 -21.39 -21.50 15.84
C VAL A 167 -22.76 -21.01 15.39
N GLU A 168 -23.34 -20.09 16.12
CA GLU A 168 -24.61 -19.45 15.78
C GLU A 168 -24.39 -18.20 14.93
N LYS A 169 -23.49 -17.33 15.38
CA LYS A 169 -23.12 -16.06 14.73
C LYS A 169 -21.70 -15.68 15.08
N SER A 170 -21.07 -14.90 14.23
CA SER A 170 -19.78 -14.26 14.51
C SER A 170 -19.81 -12.79 14.12
N TYR A 171 -19.03 -11.98 14.82
CA TYR A 171 -18.92 -10.54 14.61
C TYR A 171 -17.46 -10.13 14.68
N ALA A 172 -16.93 -9.60 13.59
CA ALA A 172 -15.63 -8.97 13.57
C ALA A 172 -15.75 -7.54 14.13
N ILE A 173 -15.06 -7.28 15.23
CA ILE A 173 -15.08 -6.00 15.94
C ILE A 173 -13.67 -5.41 16.04
N GLN A 174 -13.54 -4.17 16.53
CA GLN A 174 -12.25 -3.47 16.66
C GLN A 174 -11.44 -3.45 15.36
N ALA A 175 -12.09 -3.14 14.24
CA ALA A 175 -11.48 -3.16 12.92
C ALA A 175 -10.87 -4.53 12.51
N GLY A 176 -11.50 -5.64 12.94
CA GLY A 176 -11.05 -7.00 12.64
C GLY A 176 -9.93 -7.51 13.55
N ARG A 177 -9.63 -6.83 14.67
CA ARG A 177 -8.66 -7.27 15.66
C ARG A 177 -9.24 -8.21 16.73
N GLU A 178 -10.57 -8.28 16.83
CA GLU A 178 -11.29 -9.22 17.68
C GLU A 178 -12.46 -9.81 16.91
N VAL A 179 -12.67 -11.13 17.04
CA VAL A 179 -13.88 -11.81 16.57
C VAL A 179 -14.62 -12.34 17.77
N ARG A 180 -15.89 -11.95 17.92
CA ARG A 180 -16.83 -12.52 18.88
C ARG A 180 -17.68 -13.58 18.21
N ILE A 181 -17.64 -14.78 18.75
CA ILE A 181 -18.28 -15.96 18.19
C ILE A 181 -19.30 -16.46 19.20
N MET A 182 -20.58 -16.39 18.83
CA MET A 182 -21.68 -16.90 19.65
C MET A 182 -21.84 -18.37 19.38
N ILE A 183 -21.81 -19.16 20.45
CA ILE A 183 -21.88 -20.62 20.42
C ILE A 183 -23.26 -21.07 20.88
N LYS A 184 -23.84 -22.07 20.19
CA LYS A 184 -25.08 -22.73 20.61
C LYS A 184 -24.81 -23.56 21.87
N PRO A 185 -25.50 -23.28 23.02
CA PRO A 185 -25.18 -23.92 24.29
C PRO A 185 -25.34 -25.46 24.27
N GLU A 186 -26.21 -25.98 23.39
CA GLU A 186 -26.52 -27.39 23.30
C GLU A 186 -25.49 -28.19 22.51
N THR A 187 -24.66 -27.53 21.69
CA THR A 187 -23.79 -28.22 20.73
C THR A 187 -22.32 -28.31 21.16
N ILE A 188 -21.86 -27.39 21.99
CA ILE A 188 -20.43 -27.29 22.36
C ILE A 188 -20.30 -27.16 23.88
N THR A 189 -19.50 -28.05 24.48
CA THR A 189 -19.15 -28.01 25.89
C THR A 189 -18.04 -26.97 26.17
N ASP A 190 -17.80 -26.62 27.45
CA ASP A 190 -16.77 -25.69 27.86
C ASP A 190 -15.38 -26.13 27.40
N ASP A 191 -15.06 -27.42 27.45
CA ASP A 191 -13.78 -27.92 26.94
C ASP A 191 -13.73 -27.93 25.42
N GLY A 192 -14.85 -28.17 24.75
CA GLY A 192 -15.00 -28.08 23.32
C GLY A 192 -14.72 -26.65 22.80
N MET A 193 -15.11 -25.62 23.56
CA MET A 193 -14.81 -24.21 23.20
C MET A 193 -13.32 -23.94 23.11
N LYS A 194 -12.49 -24.50 23.99
CA LYS A 194 -11.04 -24.32 23.95
C LYS A 194 -10.41 -24.93 22.70
N VAL A 195 -10.91 -26.08 22.29
CA VAL A 195 -10.44 -26.76 21.06
C VAL A 195 -10.88 -25.96 19.85
N LEU A 196 -12.16 -25.59 19.77
CA LEU A 196 -12.71 -24.78 18.67
C LEU A 196 -11.97 -23.44 18.50
N ALA A 197 -11.63 -22.76 19.61
CA ALA A 197 -10.86 -21.51 19.55
C ALA A 197 -9.51 -21.70 18.87
N ARG A 198 -8.81 -22.80 19.17
CA ARG A 198 -7.52 -23.12 18.56
C ARG A 198 -7.66 -23.49 17.09
N ASP A 199 -8.69 -24.23 16.73
CA ASP A 199 -8.91 -24.64 15.33
C ASP A 199 -9.27 -23.44 14.46
N ILE A 200 -10.10 -22.52 14.95
CA ILE A 200 -10.42 -21.26 14.29
C ILE A 200 -9.15 -20.41 14.15
N ALA A 201 -8.33 -20.28 15.21
CA ALA A 201 -7.08 -19.53 15.16
C ALA A 201 -6.16 -20.04 14.06
N LYS A 202 -5.90 -21.35 14.03
CA LYS A 202 -5.04 -21.98 13.02
C LYS A 202 -5.57 -21.79 11.59
N ARG A 203 -6.88 -21.87 11.43
CA ARG A 203 -7.47 -21.69 10.11
C ARG A 203 -7.35 -20.24 9.62
N ILE A 204 -7.59 -19.26 10.51
CA ILE A 204 -7.39 -17.86 10.20
C ILE A 204 -5.92 -17.59 9.85
N GLU A 205 -4.95 -18.14 10.60
CA GLU A 205 -3.53 -18.04 10.31
C GLU A 205 -3.16 -18.58 8.92
N ASN A 206 -3.79 -19.68 8.49
CA ASN A 206 -3.49 -20.32 7.22
C ASN A 206 -4.22 -19.70 6.01
N GLU A 207 -5.41 -19.13 6.20
CA GLU A 207 -6.27 -18.69 5.10
C GLU A 207 -6.31 -17.15 4.93
N MET A 208 -5.75 -16.39 5.88
CA MET A 208 -5.85 -14.94 5.88
C MET A 208 -4.50 -14.26 6.17
N GLU A 209 -4.19 -13.23 5.39
CA GLU A 209 -3.15 -12.28 5.75
C GLU A 209 -3.75 -11.13 6.55
N TYR A 210 -3.20 -10.86 7.74
CA TYR A 210 -3.67 -9.78 8.61
C TYR A 210 -2.51 -9.10 9.35
N PRO A 211 -2.58 -7.79 9.59
CA PRO A 211 -1.55 -7.07 10.32
C PRO A 211 -1.74 -7.23 11.84
N GLY A 212 -0.86 -7.96 12.50
CA GLY A 212 -0.85 -8.09 13.96
C GLY A 212 -1.53 -9.35 14.46
N GLN A 213 -2.24 -9.28 15.60
CA GLN A 213 -2.93 -10.40 16.23
C GLN A 213 -4.44 -10.23 16.13
N ILE A 214 -5.18 -11.32 15.93
CA ILE A 214 -6.64 -11.38 16.00
C ILE A 214 -7.03 -12.12 17.27
N LYS A 215 -7.77 -11.45 18.15
CA LYS A 215 -8.33 -12.06 19.35
C LYS A 215 -9.58 -12.84 19.01
N ILE A 216 -9.61 -14.13 19.32
CA ILE A 216 -10.76 -15.02 19.13
C ILE A 216 -11.47 -15.17 20.45
N ASN A 217 -12.72 -14.68 20.50
CA ASN A 217 -13.52 -14.68 21.72
C ASN A 217 -14.80 -15.49 21.50
N LEU A 218 -14.87 -16.71 22.05
CA LEU A 218 -16.03 -17.56 22.02
C LEU A 218 -16.93 -17.26 23.23
N ILE A 219 -18.21 -17.06 22.98
CA ILE A 219 -19.20 -16.73 24.00
C ILE A 219 -20.32 -17.76 23.93
N ARG A 220 -20.56 -18.44 25.05
CA ARG A 220 -21.71 -19.30 25.26
C ARG A 220 -22.62 -18.63 26.28
N GLU A 221 -23.84 -18.29 25.89
CA GLU A 221 -24.79 -17.59 26.76
C GLU A 221 -26.06 -18.40 26.93
N SER A 222 -26.52 -18.56 28.17
CA SER A 222 -27.82 -19.10 28.49
C SER A 222 -28.67 -18.06 29.21
N ARG A 223 -29.88 -17.80 28.72
CA ARG A 223 -30.80 -16.79 29.28
C ARG A 223 -32.06 -17.45 29.81
N ALA A 224 -32.43 -17.09 31.00
CA ALA A 224 -33.76 -17.39 31.55
C ALA A 224 -34.49 -16.06 31.80
N VAL A 225 -35.76 -15.97 31.38
CA VAL A 225 -36.59 -14.78 31.58
C VAL A 225 -37.88 -15.19 32.26
N ASP A 226 -38.25 -14.51 33.36
CA ASP A 226 -39.52 -14.65 34.05
C ASP A 226 -40.09 -13.24 34.33
N TYR A 227 -41.40 -13.15 34.47
CA TYR A 227 -42.11 -11.86 34.70
C TYR A 227 -42.78 -11.89 36.07
N ALA A 228 -42.38 -10.98 36.96
CA ALA A 228 -43.16 -10.69 38.17
C ALA A 228 -44.46 -9.97 37.79
N LYS A 229 -45.59 -10.47 38.33
CA LYS A 229 -46.92 -9.89 38.17
C LYS A 229 -47.32 -9.13 39.41
#